data_abce982298437d48a1380f3a7a8a8d41
#
_entry.id   abce982298437d48a1380f3a7a8a8d41
#
_cell.length_a   1.000
_cell.length_b   1.000
_cell.length_c   1.000
_cell.angle_alpha   90.00
_cell.angle_beta   90.00
_cell.angle_gamma   90.00
#
_symmetry.space_group_name_H-M   'P 1'
#
loop_
_entity.id
_entity.type
_entity.pdbx_description
1 polymer ?
#
loop_
_entity_poly.entity_id
_entity_poly.type
_entity_poly.pdbx_seq_one_letter_code
_entity_poly.pdbx_strand_id
1 'polypeptide(L)'
;MSETKVSPWRGVKASLRLSLQTFVADPQWLIPSSIAPVIFALASFEMFQGSGPTLVLYAVLGATTMSMWGQTLYGSGWATGQDRFLGTLEPTLASPSPYLSVVAGRVIWNVITGLFGGVIVFGVVLLAYGQPLPLTHGLLFLTLFLVMMGSLASVGLLFTSIFVFTRYSGFIQNVGEFSFYIITGAMFPVILLPFWASPISLIFPATWAVDALRVVGIPGYQGLGFGLTGDLLGTLATSVLYVAISVAVFRRVEHHLLEAGTADEY
;
A
#
# COMPACT_ATOMS: atom_id res chain seq x y z
N MET A 1 29.01 27.28 10.44
CA MET A 1 28.55 26.09 11.21
C MET A 1 28.37 24.96 10.20
N SER A 2 29.17 23.88 10.27
CA SER A 2 29.05 22.74 9.37
C SER A 2 27.76 22.03 9.75
N GLU A 3 26.74 22.09 8.88
CA GLU A 3 25.55 21.26 8.99
C GLU A 3 25.99 19.80 8.96
N THR A 4 25.97 19.16 10.10
CA THR A 4 26.13 17.70 10.19
C THR A 4 24.90 17.08 9.55
N LYS A 5 24.96 16.86 8.22
CA LYS A 5 23.90 16.12 7.48
C LYS A 5 23.77 14.75 8.13
N VAL A 6 22.67 14.56 8.86
CA VAL A 6 22.32 13.26 9.44
C VAL A 6 22.04 12.28 8.30
N SER A 7 22.62 11.09 8.38
CA SER A 7 22.40 10.05 7.36
C SER A 7 20.90 9.79 7.19
N PRO A 8 20.35 9.82 5.95
CA PRO A 8 18.93 9.55 5.68
C PRO A 8 18.44 8.24 6.31
N TRP A 9 19.31 7.23 6.40
CA TRP A 9 19.01 5.95 7.01
C TRP A 9 18.71 6.04 8.52
N ARG A 10 19.26 7.02 9.23
CA ARG A 10 18.90 7.25 10.65
C ARG A 10 17.48 7.77 10.78
N GLY A 11 17.04 8.65 9.88
CA GLY A 11 15.66 9.14 9.81
C GLY A 11 14.66 8.00 9.55
N VAL A 12 14.95 7.12 8.57
CA VAL A 12 14.13 5.92 8.29
C VAL A 12 14.00 5.04 9.53
N LYS A 13 15.12 4.71 10.19
CA LYS A 13 15.11 3.86 11.40
C LYS A 13 14.35 4.50 12.55
N ALA A 14 14.53 5.79 12.79
CA ALA A 14 13.85 6.51 13.86
C ALA A 14 12.34 6.53 13.62
N SER A 15 11.91 6.83 12.40
CA SER A 15 10.51 6.83 12.01
C SER A 15 9.87 5.44 12.12
N LEU A 16 10.56 4.40 11.64
CA LEU A 16 10.10 3.01 11.76
C LEU A 16 9.93 2.60 13.23
N ARG A 17 10.92 2.94 14.08
CA ARG A 17 10.85 2.65 15.52
C ARG A 17 9.70 3.39 16.20
N LEU A 18 9.48 4.66 15.84
CA LEU A 18 8.37 5.45 16.37
C LEU A 18 7.03 4.82 15.96
N SER A 19 6.86 4.44 14.70
CA SER A 19 5.65 3.79 14.21
C SER A 19 5.37 2.48 14.93
N LEU A 20 6.41 1.66 15.19
CA LEU A 20 6.29 0.44 15.98
C LEU A 20 5.86 0.74 17.41
N GLN A 21 6.48 1.72 18.07
CA GLN A 21 6.15 2.09 19.45
C GLN A 21 4.72 2.61 19.57
N THR A 22 4.27 3.46 18.63
CA THR A 22 2.90 3.96 18.58
C THR A 22 1.90 2.83 18.39
N PHE A 23 2.18 1.91 17.47
CA PHE A 23 1.33 0.76 17.21
C PHE A 23 1.15 -0.15 18.43
N VAL A 24 2.21 -0.38 19.19
CA VAL A 24 2.17 -1.20 20.42
C VAL A 24 1.52 -0.45 21.58
N ALA A 25 1.73 0.87 21.68
CA ALA A 25 1.21 1.70 22.76
C ALA A 25 -0.30 1.98 22.62
N ASP A 26 -0.83 1.96 21.42
CA ASP A 26 -2.25 2.23 21.13
C ASP A 26 -2.96 0.98 20.59
N PRO A 27 -3.45 0.10 21.49
CA PRO A 27 -4.08 -1.15 21.10
C PRO A 27 -5.42 -0.96 20.36
N GLN A 28 -6.04 0.20 20.42
CA GLN A 28 -7.29 0.45 19.66
C GLN A 28 -7.07 0.36 18.14
N TRP A 29 -5.85 0.57 17.64
CA TRP A 29 -5.49 0.38 16.23
C TRP A 29 -5.21 -1.08 15.85
N LEU A 30 -4.85 -1.92 16.84
CA LEU A 30 -4.65 -3.36 16.63
C LEU A 30 -5.96 -4.07 16.25
N ILE A 31 -7.07 -3.63 16.82
CA ILE A 31 -8.38 -4.27 16.60
C ILE A 31 -8.85 -4.13 15.15
N PRO A 32 -9.01 -2.91 14.58
CA PRO A 32 -9.43 -2.76 13.18
C PRO A 32 -8.44 -3.38 12.19
N SER A 33 -7.14 -3.22 12.41
CA SER A 33 -6.12 -3.76 11.52
C SER A 33 -6.03 -5.28 11.50
N SER A 34 -6.52 -5.95 12.55
CA SER A 34 -6.57 -7.42 12.64
C SER A 34 -7.95 -7.99 12.27
N ILE A 35 -9.03 -7.36 12.72
CA ILE A 35 -10.39 -7.88 12.53
C ILE A 35 -10.89 -7.64 11.11
N ALA A 36 -10.66 -6.47 10.54
CA ALA A 36 -11.15 -6.15 9.20
C ALA A 36 -10.66 -7.13 8.12
N PRO A 37 -9.36 -7.48 8.03
CA PRO A 37 -8.88 -8.52 7.12
C PRO A 37 -9.56 -9.87 7.32
N VAL A 38 -9.79 -10.27 8.58
CA VAL A 38 -10.45 -11.54 8.90
C VAL A 38 -11.91 -11.53 8.44
N ILE A 39 -12.64 -10.44 8.67
CA ILE A 39 -14.03 -10.31 8.20
C ILE A 39 -14.08 -10.38 6.66
N PHE A 40 -13.19 -9.68 5.97
CA PHE A 40 -13.10 -9.76 4.50
C PHE A 40 -12.80 -11.18 4.03
N ALA A 41 -11.89 -11.87 4.71
CA ALA A 41 -11.56 -13.25 4.37
C ALA A 41 -12.75 -14.20 4.54
N LEU A 42 -13.44 -14.12 5.68
CA LEU A 42 -14.60 -14.97 5.97
C LEU A 42 -15.75 -14.67 5.04
N ALA A 43 -16.09 -13.40 4.80
CA ALA A 43 -17.13 -13.01 3.87
C ALA A 43 -16.83 -13.50 2.45
N SER A 44 -15.60 -13.35 2.00
CA SER A 44 -15.16 -13.84 0.70
C SER A 44 -15.23 -15.36 0.61
N PHE A 45 -14.84 -16.07 1.67
CA PHE A 45 -14.94 -17.52 1.74
C PHE A 45 -16.40 -17.99 1.64
N GLU A 46 -17.31 -17.41 2.43
CA GLU A 46 -18.73 -17.76 2.41
C GLU A 46 -19.38 -17.49 1.05
N MET A 47 -19.05 -16.36 0.40
CA MET A 47 -19.57 -16.03 -0.93
C MET A 47 -19.18 -17.04 -2.00
N PHE A 48 -18.01 -17.64 -1.89
CA PHE A 48 -17.47 -18.57 -2.89
C PHE A 48 -17.43 -20.02 -2.42
N GLN A 49 -18.03 -20.32 -1.26
CA GLN A 49 -18.15 -21.67 -0.74
C GLN A 49 -18.90 -22.57 -1.75
N GLY A 50 -18.32 -23.70 -2.11
CA GLY A 50 -18.90 -24.61 -3.11
C GLY A 50 -18.60 -24.25 -4.57
N SER A 51 -17.99 -23.10 -4.86
CA SER A 51 -17.67 -22.67 -6.24
C SER A 51 -16.35 -23.22 -6.77
N GLY A 52 -15.63 -24.00 -5.97
CA GLY A 52 -14.36 -24.64 -6.32
C GLY A 52 -13.12 -23.83 -5.86
N PRO A 53 -11.95 -24.47 -5.82
CA PRO A 53 -10.73 -23.92 -5.24
C PRO A 53 -10.22 -22.66 -5.96
N THR A 54 -10.45 -22.55 -7.25
CA THR A 54 -10.03 -21.40 -8.07
C THR A 54 -10.71 -20.10 -7.64
N LEU A 55 -12.03 -20.13 -7.39
CA LEU A 55 -12.77 -18.93 -6.96
C LEU A 55 -12.43 -18.55 -5.52
N VAL A 56 -12.20 -19.54 -4.65
CA VAL A 56 -11.69 -19.28 -3.30
C VAL A 56 -10.35 -18.55 -3.36
N LEU A 57 -9.43 -18.96 -4.24
CA LEU A 57 -8.14 -18.32 -4.40
C LEU A 57 -8.27 -16.88 -4.92
N TYR A 58 -9.21 -16.61 -5.84
CA TYR A 58 -9.55 -15.24 -6.27
C TYR A 58 -9.97 -14.36 -5.09
N ALA A 59 -10.87 -14.86 -4.27
CA ALA A 59 -11.39 -14.15 -3.12
C ALA A 59 -10.29 -13.84 -2.09
N VAL A 60 -9.43 -14.82 -1.82
CA VAL A 60 -8.31 -14.67 -0.88
C VAL A 60 -7.31 -13.64 -1.37
N LEU A 61 -6.90 -13.72 -2.64
CA LEU A 61 -5.98 -12.75 -3.22
C LEU A 61 -6.58 -11.35 -3.24
N GLY A 62 -7.87 -11.24 -3.57
CA GLY A 62 -8.61 -9.98 -3.52
C GLY A 62 -8.62 -9.37 -2.13
N ALA A 63 -9.08 -10.14 -1.13
CA ALA A 63 -9.15 -9.69 0.27
C ALA A 63 -7.78 -9.30 0.83
N THR A 64 -6.74 -10.11 0.53
CA THR A 64 -5.35 -9.81 0.92
C THR A 64 -4.87 -8.49 0.32
N THR A 65 -5.10 -8.29 -0.97
CA THR A 65 -4.69 -7.06 -1.66
C THR A 65 -5.44 -5.84 -1.13
N MET A 66 -6.75 -5.96 -0.89
CA MET A 66 -7.56 -4.89 -0.28
C MET A 66 -7.05 -4.51 1.10
N SER A 67 -6.73 -5.49 1.95
CA SER A 67 -6.14 -5.26 3.27
C SER A 67 -4.84 -4.48 3.18
N MET A 68 -3.94 -4.87 2.27
CA MET A 68 -2.65 -4.19 2.08
C MET A 68 -2.83 -2.77 1.52
N TRP A 69 -3.75 -2.57 0.60
CA TRP A 69 -4.11 -1.25 0.08
C TRP A 69 -4.63 -0.34 1.19
N GLY A 70 -5.57 -0.82 2.00
CA GLY A 70 -6.13 -0.08 3.12
C GLY A 70 -5.04 0.40 4.06
N GLN A 71 -4.15 -0.50 4.50
CA GLN A 71 -3.02 -0.12 5.36
C GLN A 71 -2.10 0.92 4.72
N THR A 72 -1.83 0.81 3.42
CA THR A 72 -0.97 1.75 2.71
C THR A 72 -1.61 3.13 2.56
N LEU A 73 -2.88 3.20 2.18
CA LEU A 73 -3.63 4.46 2.02
C LEU A 73 -3.86 5.15 3.36
N TYR A 74 -4.45 4.43 4.32
CA TYR A 74 -4.74 4.97 5.65
C TYR A 74 -3.47 5.37 6.37
N GLY A 75 -2.48 4.48 6.42
CA GLY A 75 -1.23 4.76 7.11
C GLY A 75 -0.48 5.96 6.54
N SER A 76 -0.48 6.13 5.22
CA SER A 76 0.20 7.24 4.56
C SER A 76 -0.47 8.60 4.81
N GLY A 77 -1.78 8.65 4.67
CA GLY A 77 -2.49 9.92 4.82
C GLY A 77 -2.83 10.25 6.27
N TRP A 78 -3.17 9.24 7.07
CA TRP A 78 -3.44 9.42 8.49
C TRP A 78 -2.22 10.00 9.23
N ALA A 79 -1.03 9.45 8.99
CA ALA A 79 0.20 9.93 9.63
C ALA A 79 0.45 11.42 9.34
N THR A 80 0.25 11.87 8.10
CA THR A 80 0.42 13.28 7.72
C THR A 80 -0.67 14.17 8.34
N GLY A 81 -1.91 13.69 8.38
CA GLY A 81 -3.03 14.38 9.03
C GLY A 81 -2.83 14.52 10.54
N GLN A 82 -2.35 13.47 11.20
CA GLN A 82 -2.01 13.47 12.63
C GLN A 82 -0.88 14.45 12.95
N ASP A 83 0.20 14.46 12.16
CA ASP A 83 1.30 15.42 12.35
C ASP A 83 0.81 16.86 12.30
N ARG A 84 -0.13 17.15 11.40
CA ARG A 84 -0.74 18.46 11.28
C ARG A 84 -1.63 18.79 12.48
N PHE A 85 -2.49 17.86 12.86
CA PHE A 85 -3.40 18.04 14.00
C PHE A 85 -2.66 18.22 15.33
N LEU A 86 -1.55 17.50 15.53
CA LEU A 86 -0.71 17.56 16.73
C LEU A 86 0.32 18.70 16.69
N GLY A 87 0.41 19.47 15.58
CA GLY A 87 1.44 20.49 15.41
C GLY A 87 2.86 19.96 15.32
N THR A 88 3.03 18.67 15.00
CA THR A 88 4.35 18.02 14.90
C THR A 88 4.92 18.03 13.49
N LEU A 89 4.15 18.50 12.50
CA LEU A 89 4.60 18.57 11.11
C LEU A 89 5.79 19.53 10.94
N GLU A 90 5.68 20.74 11.47
CA GLU A 90 6.75 21.75 11.39
C GLU A 90 8.05 21.32 12.06
N PRO A 91 8.04 20.87 13.34
CA PRO A 91 9.25 20.32 13.97
C PRO A 91 9.87 19.15 13.19
N THR A 92 9.03 18.32 12.57
CA THR A 92 9.51 17.19 11.77
C THR A 92 10.19 17.67 10.48
N LEU A 93 9.62 18.68 9.83
CA LEU A 93 10.20 19.30 8.62
C LEU A 93 11.49 20.08 8.94
N ALA A 94 11.56 20.74 10.09
CA ALA A 94 12.74 21.46 10.57
C ALA A 94 13.84 20.53 11.10
N SER A 95 13.59 19.21 11.17
CA SER A 95 14.58 18.25 11.66
C SER A 95 15.79 18.16 10.72
N PRO A 96 17.01 17.83 11.23
CA PRO A 96 18.19 17.68 10.39
C PRO A 96 18.14 16.45 9.46
N SER A 97 17.12 15.62 9.56
CA SER A 97 16.88 14.49 8.66
C SER A 97 15.96 14.91 7.51
N PRO A 98 16.25 14.54 6.26
CA PRO A 98 15.31 14.80 5.16
C PRO A 98 13.91 14.24 5.46
N TYR A 99 12.88 15.04 5.25
CA TYR A 99 11.48 14.61 5.53
C TYR A 99 11.10 13.36 4.77
N LEU A 100 11.59 13.21 3.54
CA LEU A 100 11.45 11.98 2.75
C LEU A 100 11.90 10.73 3.52
N SER A 101 12.96 10.82 4.34
CA SER A 101 13.43 9.66 5.12
C SER A 101 12.46 9.27 6.24
N VAL A 102 11.79 10.26 6.85
CA VAL A 102 10.76 10.01 7.86
C VAL A 102 9.54 9.34 7.21
N VAL A 103 9.09 9.88 6.07
CA VAL A 103 7.97 9.30 5.31
C VAL A 103 8.29 7.88 4.83
N ALA A 104 9.50 7.65 4.31
CA ALA A 104 9.92 6.31 3.88
C ALA A 104 9.85 5.29 5.02
N GLY A 105 10.24 5.66 6.24
CA GLY A 105 10.12 4.80 7.41
C GLY A 105 8.66 4.45 7.75
N ARG A 106 7.75 5.41 7.67
CA ARG A 106 6.31 5.19 7.86
C ARG A 106 5.72 4.28 6.78
N VAL A 107 6.05 4.53 5.52
CA VAL A 107 5.58 3.70 4.40
C VAL A 107 6.06 2.26 4.54
N ILE A 108 7.33 2.04 4.90
CA ILE A 108 7.85 0.70 5.19
C ILE A 108 7.05 0.05 6.32
N TRP A 109 6.73 0.78 7.39
CA TRP A 109 5.91 0.27 8.48
C TRP A 109 4.51 -0.13 8.01
N ASN A 110 3.84 0.70 7.20
CA ASN A 110 2.51 0.42 6.66
C ASN A 110 2.51 -0.82 5.76
N VAL A 111 3.57 -1.02 4.98
CA VAL A 111 3.76 -2.22 4.18
C VAL A 111 3.93 -3.46 5.07
N ILE A 112 4.71 -3.36 6.15
CA ILE A 112 4.88 -4.46 7.11
C ILE A 112 3.54 -4.80 7.78
N THR A 113 2.79 -3.82 8.24
CA THR A 113 1.46 -4.05 8.86
C THR A 113 0.45 -4.60 7.85
N GLY A 114 0.50 -4.13 6.60
CA GLY A 114 -0.28 -4.71 5.49
C GLY A 114 0.07 -6.18 5.23
N LEU A 115 1.35 -6.54 5.31
CA LEU A 115 1.78 -7.94 5.21
C LEU A 115 1.16 -8.80 6.33
N PHE A 116 1.17 -8.31 7.57
CA PHE A 116 0.51 -9.02 8.68
C PHE A 116 -0.96 -9.26 8.38
N GLY A 117 -1.68 -8.24 7.90
CA GLY A 117 -3.08 -8.38 7.48
C GLY A 117 -3.24 -9.44 6.39
N GLY A 118 -2.39 -9.41 5.37
CA GLY A 118 -2.39 -10.41 4.30
C GLY A 118 -2.14 -11.84 4.79
N VAL A 119 -1.17 -12.03 5.68
CA VAL A 119 -0.87 -13.34 6.28
C VAL A 119 -2.04 -13.84 7.13
N ILE A 120 -2.70 -12.96 7.89
CA ILE A 120 -3.89 -13.32 8.66
C ILE A 120 -5.01 -13.79 7.73
N VAL A 121 -5.30 -13.04 6.66
CA VAL A 121 -6.31 -13.41 5.65
C VAL A 121 -6.02 -14.79 5.08
N PHE A 122 -4.79 -15.02 4.64
CA PHE A 122 -4.36 -16.31 4.11
C PHE A 122 -4.52 -17.43 5.13
N GLY A 123 -4.08 -17.20 6.38
CA GLY A 123 -4.16 -18.19 7.46
C GLY A 123 -5.61 -18.57 7.81
N VAL A 124 -6.50 -17.58 7.91
CA VAL A 124 -7.91 -17.82 8.22
C VAL A 124 -8.58 -18.62 7.11
N VAL A 125 -8.31 -18.32 5.84
CA VAL A 125 -8.90 -19.07 4.74
C VAL A 125 -8.34 -20.49 4.66
N LEU A 126 -7.05 -20.70 4.88
CA LEU A 126 -6.46 -22.04 4.94
C LEU A 126 -7.14 -22.89 6.03
N LEU A 127 -7.38 -22.31 7.21
CA LEU A 127 -8.04 -23.00 8.31
C LEU A 127 -9.52 -23.27 8.01
N ALA A 128 -10.22 -22.31 7.42
CA ALA A 128 -11.64 -22.45 7.10
C ALA A 128 -11.89 -23.43 5.94
N TYR A 129 -10.98 -23.43 4.94
CA TYR A 129 -11.09 -24.32 3.78
C TYR A 129 -10.67 -25.76 4.09
N GLY A 130 -9.80 -25.94 5.09
CA GLY A 130 -9.32 -27.26 5.53
C GLY A 130 -8.46 -28.02 4.52
N GLN A 131 -8.06 -27.36 3.43
CA GLN A 131 -7.21 -27.92 2.39
C GLN A 131 -6.17 -26.88 1.92
N PRO A 132 -4.97 -27.34 1.48
CA PRO A 132 -3.97 -26.44 0.93
C PRO A 132 -4.49 -25.77 -0.34
N LEU A 133 -4.27 -24.47 -0.47
CA LEU A 133 -4.57 -23.74 -1.70
C LEU A 133 -3.70 -24.29 -2.85
N PRO A 134 -4.23 -24.41 -4.07
CA PRO A 134 -3.52 -24.97 -5.22
C PRO A 134 -2.47 -23.98 -5.78
N LEU A 135 -1.45 -23.65 -4.97
CA LEU A 135 -0.34 -22.81 -5.39
C LEU A 135 0.68 -23.65 -6.14
N THR A 136 0.71 -23.55 -7.47
CA THR A 136 1.59 -24.32 -8.34
C THR A 136 3.07 -23.94 -8.18
N HIS A 137 3.37 -22.68 -7.85
CA HIS A 137 4.73 -22.14 -7.76
C HIS A 137 4.92 -21.26 -6.51
N GLY A 138 4.95 -21.86 -5.32
CA GLY A 138 4.95 -21.13 -4.04
C GLY A 138 6.08 -20.12 -3.88
N LEU A 139 7.31 -20.42 -4.32
CA LEU A 139 8.44 -19.49 -4.24
C LEU A 139 8.25 -18.28 -5.17
N LEU A 140 7.80 -18.51 -6.39
CA LEU A 140 7.51 -17.45 -7.35
C LEU A 140 6.35 -16.59 -6.84
N PHE A 141 5.32 -17.20 -6.30
CA PHE A 141 4.19 -16.50 -5.68
C PHE A 141 4.66 -15.59 -4.53
N LEU A 142 5.52 -16.09 -3.63
CA LEU A 142 6.09 -15.28 -2.56
C LEU A 142 6.90 -14.08 -3.10
N THR A 143 7.70 -14.31 -4.13
CA THR A 143 8.49 -13.25 -4.78
C THR A 143 7.58 -12.17 -5.36
N LEU A 144 6.52 -12.55 -6.07
CA LEU A 144 5.55 -11.62 -6.63
C LEU A 144 4.76 -10.87 -5.55
N PHE A 145 4.49 -11.55 -4.44
CA PHE A 145 3.87 -10.91 -3.28
C PHE A 145 4.76 -9.80 -2.69
N LEU A 146 6.07 -10.02 -2.59
CA LEU A 146 7.03 -8.98 -2.20
C LEU A 146 7.12 -7.84 -3.23
N VAL A 147 7.04 -8.16 -4.52
CA VAL A 147 6.96 -7.14 -5.59
C VAL A 147 5.70 -6.30 -5.44
N MET A 148 4.55 -6.92 -5.16
CA MET A 148 3.31 -6.20 -4.88
C MET A 148 3.45 -5.27 -3.66
N MET A 149 4.08 -5.73 -2.59
CA MET A 149 4.37 -4.88 -1.43
C MET A 149 5.21 -3.66 -1.81
N GLY A 150 6.26 -3.85 -2.62
CA GLY A 150 7.08 -2.75 -3.14
C GLY A 150 6.29 -1.77 -3.99
N SER A 151 5.38 -2.27 -4.83
CA SER A 151 4.50 -1.43 -5.65
C SER A 151 3.56 -0.57 -4.79
N LEU A 152 2.95 -1.16 -3.77
CA LEU A 152 2.11 -0.43 -2.81
C LEU A 152 2.91 0.61 -2.01
N ALA A 153 4.16 0.29 -1.64
CA ALA A 153 5.04 1.26 -1.00
C ALA A 153 5.29 2.49 -1.89
N SER A 154 5.48 2.30 -3.19
CA SER A 154 5.65 3.42 -4.15
C SER A 154 4.40 4.29 -4.24
N VAL A 155 3.22 3.68 -4.21
CA VAL A 155 1.93 4.38 -4.16
C VAL A 155 1.79 5.16 -2.86
N GLY A 156 2.11 4.54 -1.72
CA GLY A 156 2.07 5.17 -0.41
C GLY A 156 2.98 6.40 -0.32
N LEU A 157 4.18 6.34 -0.89
CA LEU A 157 5.08 7.49 -1.00
C LEU A 157 4.45 8.63 -1.81
N LEU A 158 3.85 8.32 -2.96
CA LEU A 158 3.20 9.33 -3.80
C LEU A 158 2.01 9.97 -3.08
N PHE A 159 1.12 9.18 -2.50
CA PHE A 159 -0.03 9.72 -1.77
C PHE A 159 0.39 10.56 -0.57
N THR A 160 1.39 10.11 0.21
CA THR A 160 1.91 10.93 1.31
C THR A 160 2.42 12.27 0.80
N SER A 161 3.13 12.29 -0.34
CA SER A 161 3.62 13.54 -0.91
C SER A 161 2.51 14.50 -1.32
N ILE A 162 1.38 13.98 -1.81
CA ILE A 162 0.19 14.76 -2.15
C ILE A 162 -0.54 15.24 -0.89
N PHE A 163 -0.66 14.37 0.12
CA PHE A 163 -1.38 14.67 1.35
C PHE A 163 -0.70 15.73 2.22
N VAL A 164 0.59 15.94 2.05
CA VAL A 164 1.30 17.08 2.68
C VAL A 164 0.73 18.43 2.22
N PHE A 165 0.23 18.52 0.99
CA PHE A 165 -0.35 19.76 0.45
C PHE A 165 -1.84 19.97 0.73
N THR A 166 -2.56 18.96 1.19
CA THR A 166 -4.00 19.05 1.37
C THR A 166 -4.44 18.78 2.80
N ARG A 167 -5.30 19.65 3.33
CA ARG A 167 -5.99 19.41 4.60
C ARG A 167 -7.15 18.43 4.49
N TYR A 168 -7.54 18.04 3.28
CA TYR A 168 -8.64 17.12 3.00
C TYR A 168 -8.17 15.67 2.80
N SER A 169 -6.97 15.32 3.28
CA SER A 169 -6.39 13.97 3.10
C SER A 169 -7.33 12.86 3.56
N GLY A 170 -7.98 13.01 4.72
CA GLY A 170 -8.94 12.02 5.24
C GLY A 170 -10.17 11.84 4.34
N PHE A 171 -10.70 12.91 3.74
CA PHE A 171 -11.81 12.80 2.79
C PHE A 171 -11.39 12.07 1.51
N ILE A 172 -10.24 12.42 0.94
CA ILE A 172 -9.71 11.78 -0.27
C ILE A 172 -9.44 10.29 -0.02
N GLN A 173 -8.94 9.92 1.15
CA GLN A 173 -8.72 8.53 1.52
C GLN A 173 -10.03 7.74 1.59
N ASN A 174 -11.01 8.23 2.35
CA ASN A 174 -12.28 7.52 2.55
C ASN A 174 -13.08 7.37 1.26
N VAL A 175 -13.14 8.40 0.42
CA VAL A 175 -13.85 8.36 -0.87
C VAL A 175 -13.06 7.55 -1.91
N GLY A 176 -11.74 7.69 -1.89
CA GLY A 176 -10.85 7.03 -2.86
C GLY A 176 -10.67 5.54 -2.61
N GLU A 177 -10.78 5.07 -1.38
CA GLU A 177 -10.41 3.70 -1.01
C GLU A 177 -11.11 2.65 -1.88
N PHE A 178 -12.44 2.64 -1.90
CA PHE A 178 -13.18 1.68 -2.71
C PHE A 178 -12.95 1.87 -4.21
N SER A 179 -12.81 3.11 -4.66
CA SER A 179 -12.50 3.41 -6.06
C SER A 179 -11.15 2.83 -6.46
N PHE A 180 -10.15 2.93 -5.59
CA PHE A 180 -8.83 2.33 -5.83
C PHE A 180 -8.87 0.81 -5.84
N TYR A 181 -9.65 0.17 -4.95
CA TYR A 181 -9.81 -1.29 -4.96
C TYR A 181 -10.41 -1.79 -6.28
N ILE A 182 -11.35 -1.07 -6.83
CA ILE A 182 -11.98 -1.39 -8.11
C ILE A 182 -11.00 -1.15 -9.28
N ILE A 183 -10.46 0.05 -9.37
CA ILE A 183 -9.63 0.48 -10.49
C ILE A 183 -8.33 -0.34 -10.56
N THR A 184 -7.70 -0.64 -9.43
CA THR A 184 -6.46 -1.41 -9.42
C THR A 184 -6.65 -2.91 -9.57
N GLY A 185 -7.88 -3.35 -9.67
CA GLY A 185 -8.17 -4.77 -9.80
C GLY A 185 -8.02 -5.57 -8.50
N ALA A 186 -7.93 -4.92 -7.34
CA ALA A 186 -7.82 -5.61 -6.06
C ALA A 186 -9.06 -6.49 -5.79
N MET A 187 -10.26 -5.96 -5.99
CA MET A 187 -11.50 -6.71 -5.78
C MET A 187 -11.75 -7.77 -6.86
N PHE A 188 -11.58 -7.41 -8.12
CA PHE A 188 -11.81 -8.29 -9.27
C PHE A 188 -10.88 -7.93 -10.43
N PRO A 189 -10.62 -8.87 -11.36
CA PRO A 189 -9.70 -8.65 -12.46
C PRO A 189 -10.04 -7.40 -13.30
N VAL A 190 -9.02 -6.64 -13.67
CA VAL A 190 -9.17 -5.42 -14.50
C VAL A 190 -9.81 -5.70 -15.86
N ILE A 191 -9.66 -6.92 -16.38
CA ILE A 191 -10.28 -7.33 -17.64
C ILE A 191 -11.83 -7.28 -17.60
N LEU A 192 -12.42 -7.29 -16.40
CA LEU A 192 -13.87 -7.15 -16.21
C LEU A 192 -14.33 -5.70 -16.16
N LEU A 193 -13.40 -4.75 -16.10
CA LEU A 193 -13.72 -3.32 -16.10
C LEU A 193 -14.17 -2.87 -17.51
N PRO A 194 -15.01 -1.82 -17.59
CA PRO A 194 -15.33 -1.19 -18.84
C PRO A 194 -14.05 -0.75 -19.60
N PHE A 195 -14.08 -0.79 -20.92
CA PHE A 195 -12.93 -0.49 -21.78
C PHE A 195 -12.27 0.88 -21.49
N TRP A 196 -13.05 1.86 -21.03
CA TRP A 196 -12.55 3.19 -20.67
C TRP A 196 -11.81 3.21 -19.32
N ALA A 197 -12.09 2.27 -18.42
CA ALA A 197 -11.46 2.20 -17.08
C ALA A 197 -10.12 1.45 -17.13
N SER A 198 -9.96 0.48 -18.02
CA SER A 198 -8.74 -0.33 -18.13
C SER A 198 -7.46 0.51 -18.33
N PRO A 199 -7.41 1.55 -19.17
CA PRO A 199 -6.21 2.41 -19.31
C PRO A 199 -5.86 3.14 -18.02
N ILE A 200 -6.88 3.54 -17.23
CA ILE A 200 -6.68 4.22 -15.93
C ILE A 200 -6.05 3.25 -14.94
N SER A 201 -6.48 1.99 -14.97
CA SER A 201 -5.91 0.93 -14.11
C SER A 201 -4.42 0.74 -14.34
N LEU A 202 -3.96 0.79 -15.58
CA LEU A 202 -2.56 0.58 -15.95
C LEU A 202 -1.60 1.68 -15.46
N ILE A 203 -2.13 2.82 -15.00
CA ILE A 203 -1.34 3.87 -14.38
C ILE A 203 -0.82 3.40 -13.01
N PHE A 204 -1.56 2.54 -12.31
CA PHE A 204 -1.23 2.11 -10.94
C PHE A 204 -0.25 0.92 -10.94
N PRO A 205 0.87 1.04 -10.21
CA PRO A 205 1.84 -0.07 -10.07
C PRO A 205 1.20 -1.35 -9.50
N ALA A 206 0.27 -1.17 -8.57
CA ALA A 206 -0.42 -2.29 -7.92
C ALA A 206 -1.26 -3.13 -8.89
N THR A 207 -1.81 -2.53 -9.94
CA THR A 207 -2.57 -3.25 -10.98
C THR A 207 -1.76 -4.35 -11.62
N TRP A 208 -0.57 -4.03 -12.07
CA TRP A 208 0.37 -4.96 -12.70
C TRP A 208 0.82 -6.05 -11.72
N ALA A 209 1.14 -5.64 -10.48
CA ALA A 209 1.59 -6.59 -9.46
C ALA A 209 0.51 -7.59 -9.05
N VAL A 210 -0.75 -7.12 -8.93
CA VAL A 210 -1.90 -8.00 -8.61
C VAL A 210 -2.19 -8.94 -9.76
N ASP A 211 -2.09 -8.47 -11.01
CA ASP A 211 -2.28 -9.30 -12.19
C ASP A 211 -1.22 -10.40 -12.27
N ALA A 212 0.07 -10.05 -12.08
CA ALA A 212 1.16 -11.01 -12.00
C ALA A 212 0.92 -12.10 -10.93
N LEU A 213 0.44 -11.70 -9.74
CA LEU A 213 0.10 -12.64 -8.67
C LEU A 213 -1.02 -13.60 -9.07
N ARG A 214 -2.05 -13.10 -9.74
CA ARG A 214 -3.16 -13.93 -10.22
C ARG A 214 -2.74 -14.87 -11.33
N VAL A 215 -1.91 -14.40 -12.27
CA VAL A 215 -1.37 -15.24 -13.37
C VAL A 215 -0.62 -16.45 -12.82
N VAL A 216 0.16 -16.27 -11.75
CA VAL A 216 0.92 -17.36 -11.14
C VAL A 216 0.10 -18.17 -10.14
N GLY A 217 -0.78 -17.51 -9.39
CA GLY A 217 -1.54 -18.14 -8.32
C GLY A 217 -2.79 -18.87 -8.80
N ILE A 218 -3.43 -18.44 -9.89
CA ILE A 218 -4.74 -18.92 -10.29
C ILE A 218 -4.63 -19.74 -11.60
N PRO A 219 -4.87 -21.05 -11.57
CA PRO A 219 -4.84 -21.88 -12.77
C PRO A 219 -5.82 -21.37 -13.85
N GLY A 220 -5.30 -21.19 -15.08
CA GLY A 220 -6.10 -20.77 -16.23
C GLY A 220 -6.41 -19.28 -16.33
N TYR A 221 -5.92 -18.46 -15.41
CA TYR A 221 -6.05 -17.02 -15.52
C TYR A 221 -5.06 -16.45 -16.54
N GLN A 222 -5.59 -15.72 -17.55
CA GLN A 222 -4.78 -15.20 -18.65
C GLN A 222 -4.25 -13.77 -18.40
N GLY A 223 -4.73 -13.09 -17.37
CA GLY A 223 -4.30 -11.75 -17.01
C GLY A 223 -4.68 -10.67 -18.02
N LEU A 224 -3.96 -9.57 -17.97
CA LEU A 224 -4.08 -8.42 -18.88
C LEU A 224 -3.59 -8.70 -20.30
N GLY A 225 -3.04 -9.89 -20.57
CA GLY A 225 -2.51 -10.27 -21.88
C GLY A 225 -1.05 -9.90 -22.15
N PHE A 226 -0.37 -9.25 -21.19
CA PHE A 226 1.05 -8.89 -21.32
C PHE A 226 1.99 -10.01 -20.82
N GLY A 227 1.43 -11.02 -20.17
CA GLY A 227 2.17 -12.10 -19.53
C GLY A 227 2.99 -11.64 -18.33
N LEU A 228 3.52 -12.60 -17.57
CA LEU A 228 4.24 -12.32 -16.33
C LEU A 228 5.39 -11.31 -16.49
N THR A 229 6.14 -11.39 -17.58
CA THR A 229 7.26 -10.46 -17.86
C THR A 229 6.77 -9.04 -18.10
N GLY A 230 5.67 -8.87 -18.84
CA GLY A 230 5.05 -7.58 -19.06
C GLY A 230 4.52 -6.96 -17.79
N ASP A 231 3.87 -7.77 -16.94
CA ASP A 231 3.35 -7.32 -15.65
C ASP A 231 4.48 -6.89 -14.69
N LEU A 232 5.59 -7.62 -14.65
CA LEU A 232 6.76 -7.23 -13.86
C LEU A 232 7.41 -5.95 -14.37
N LEU A 233 7.55 -5.79 -15.67
CA LEU A 233 8.08 -4.56 -16.27
C LEU A 233 7.15 -3.38 -16.05
N GLY A 234 5.83 -3.57 -16.20
CA GLY A 234 4.81 -2.58 -15.88
C GLY A 234 4.85 -2.16 -14.41
N THR A 235 4.93 -3.13 -13.50
CA THR A 235 5.08 -2.87 -12.06
C THR A 235 6.33 -2.04 -11.77
N LEU A 236 7.47 -2.44 -12.32
CA LEU A 236 8.75 -1.75 -12.09
C LEU A 236 8.73 -0.33 -12.66
N ALA A 237 8.32 -0.17 -13.91
CA ALA A 237 8.30 1.12 -14.61
C ALA A 237 7.38 2.13 -13.90
N THR A 238 6.16 1.72 -13.56
CA THR A 238 5.20 2.57 -12.85
C THR A 238 5.63 2.85 -11.41
N SER A 239 6.19 1.88 -10.68
CA SER A 239 6.72 2.09 -9.33
C SER A 239 7.88 3.09 -9.31
N VAL A 240 8.83 2.96 -10.25
CA VAL A 240 9.94 3.91 -10.39
C VAL A 240 9.44 5.31 -10.71
N LEU A 241 8.44 5.43 -11.59
CA LEU A 241 7.80 6.71 -11.91
C LEU A 241 7.17 7.34 -10.67
N TYR A 242 6.41 6.57 -9.87
CA TYR A 242 5.77 7.03 -8.65
C TYR A 242 6.78 7.50 -7.61
N VAL A 243 7.86 6.75 -7.41
CA VAL A 243 8.96 7.13 -6.51
C VAL A 243 9.65 8.42 -7.01
N ALA A 244 9.92 8.52 -8.31
CA ALA A 244 10.55 9.70 -8.90
C ALA A 244 9.69 10.96 -8.72
N ILE A 245 8.37 10.85 -8.98
CA ILE A 245 7.43 11.95 -8.75
C ILE A 245 7.39 12.31 -7.26
N SER A 246 7.30 11.33 -6.37
CA SER A 246 7.29 11.56 -4.92
C SER A 246 8.54 12.31 -4.45
N VAL A 247 9.72 11.89 -4.89
CA VAL A 247 10.99 12.56 -4.56
C VAL A 247 11.01 14.00 -5.09
N ALA A 248 10.53 14.22 -6.31
CA ALA A 248 10.45 15.55 -6.89
C ALA A 248 9.51 16.47 -6.11
N VAL A 249 8.33 15.93 -5.72
CA VAL A 249 7.34 16.65 -4.92
C VAL A 249 7.90 16.98 -3.54
N PHE A 250 8.50 16.01 -2.82
CA PHE A 250 9.08 16.26 -1.49
C PHE A 250 10.20 17.29 -1.52
N ARG A 251 11.09 17.26 -2.51
CA ARG A 251 12.12 18.29 -2.67
C ARG A 251 11.54 19.69 -2.85
N ARG A 252 10.43 19.79 -3.58
CA ARG A 252 9.74 21.05 -3.78
C ARG A 252 9.07 21.55 -2.49
N VAL A 253 8.49 20.64 -1.71
CA VAL A 253 7.92 20.94 -0.39
C VAL A 253 8.99 21.47 0.57
N GLU A 254 10.10 20.73 0.71
CA GLU A 254 11.21 21.13 1.58
C GLU A 254 11.74 22.53 1.21
N HIS A 255 11.87 22.82 -0.09
CA HIS A 255 12.34 24.13 -0.55
C HIS A 255 11.36 25.26 -0.23
N HIS A 256 10.06 25.07 -0.49
CA HIS A 256 9.03 26.07 -0.24
C HIS A 256 8.84 26.37 1.26
N LEU A 257 8.88 25.34 2.10
CA LEU A 257 8.71 25.52 3.54
C LEU A 257 9.92 26.23 4.19
N LEU A 258 11.13 26.02 3.67
CA LEU A 258 12.33 26.73 4.11
C LEU A 258 12.32 28.21 3.68
N GLU A 259 11.66 28.55 2.56
CA GLU A 259 11.54 29.94 2.07
C GLU A 259 10.41 30.72 2.74
N ALA A 260 9.28 30.08 3.00
CA ALA A 260 8.08 30.75 3.50
C ALA A 260 8.07 30.98 5.03
N GLY A 261 8.90 30.25 5.80
CA GLY A 261 8.95 30.37 7.26
C GLY A 261 7.66 30.01 8.02
N THR A 262 6.62 29.60 7.32
CA THR A 262 5.30 29.28 7.88
C THR A 262 4.71 28.06 7.18
N ALA A 263 4.51 26.98 7.93
CA ALA A 263 3.81 25.78 7.46
C ALA A 263 2.29 25.83 7.72
N ASP A 264 1.79 26.92 8.33
CA ASP A 264 0.40 27.07 8.78
C ASP A 264 -0.59 27.51 7.68
N GLU A 265 -0.14 27.89 6.49
CA GLU A 265 -1.02 28.45 5.46
C GLU A 265 -1.57 27.42 4.45
N TYR A 266 -1.24 26.13 4.59
CA TYR A 266 -1.69 25.08 3.66
C TYR A 266 -2.46 23.93 4.36
#